data_8ee55644045356f5ca4613be514a01fb
#
_entry.id   8ee55644045356f5ca4613be514a01fb
#
_cell.length_a   1.000
_cell.length_b   1.000
_cell.length_c   1.000
_cell.angle_alpha   90.00
_cell.angle_beta   90.00
_cell.angle_gamma   90.00
#
_symmetry.space_group_name_H-M   'P 1'
#
loop_
_entity.id
_entity.type
_entity.pdbx_description
1 polymer ?
#
loop_
_entity_poly.entity_id
_entity_poly.type
_entity_poly.pdbx_seq_one_letter_code
_entity_poly.pdbx_strand_id
1 'polypeptide(L)'
;MAIKITTRITDKDLTGHSHWWGAPDMPEGMAYPCIEVEDEDGGRYPEPLTFVCQIRCADIAGLDPEGLLPHKGMLYFFAPIDYFLGDDASPLDYHDSPAVLYTEREEGLRPYELCWEGTDESVFRPVEEMLFSRAESPRGDGHILLGEPYQEEVRQAHPGCLSLLQIDEDDRWGLRFYDCGMYYFLIRPRDLRARRWGRVEGDMFFY
;
A
#
# COMPACT_ATOMS: atom_id res chain seq x y z
N MET A 1 10.59 6.37 14.73
CA MET A 1 10.94 4.93 14.61
C MET A 1 10.47 4.50 13.25
N ALA A 2 11.17 3.57 12.57
CA ALA A 2 10.76 3.09 11.26
C ALA A 2 11.02 1.59 11.13
N ILE A 3 10.21 0.91 10.32
CA ILE A 3 10.27 -0.53 10.10
C ILE A 3 10.62 -0.75 8.63
N LYS A 4 11.75 -1.40 8.38
CA LYS A 4 12.15 -1.80 7.03
C LYS A 4 11.39 -3.05 6.61
N ILE A 5 10.88 -3.01 5.39
CA ILE A 5 10.21 -4.12 4.74
C ILE A 5 11.14 -4.65 3.65
N THR A 6 11.32 -5.96 3.62
CA THR A 6 11.93 -6.67 2.49
C THR A 6 11.00 -7.76 2.03
N THR A 7 10.99 -8.06 0.75
CA THR A 7 10.09 -9.06 0.18
C THR A 7 10.89 -10.19 -0.45
N ARG A 8 10.29 -11.36 -0.53
CA ARG A 8 10.86 -12.50 -1.23
C ARG A 8 9.77 -13.38 -1.85
N ILE A 9 10.10 -13.93 -3.00
CA ILE A 9 9.26 -14.94 -3.66
C ILE A 9 9.06 -16.13 -2.70
N THR A 10 7.85 -16.67 -2.66
CA THR A 10 7.49 -17.78 -1.78
C THR A 10 6.43 -18.67 -2.42
N ASP A 11 6.48 -19.96 -2.09
CA ASP A 11 5.42 -20.93 -2.41
C ASP A 11 4.50 -21.21 -1.20
N LYS A 12 4.64 -20.43 -0.12
CA LYS A 12 3.81 -20.58 1.07
C LYS A 12 2.41 -20.02 0.82
N ASP A 13 1.42 -20.66 1.42
CA ASP A 13 0.12 -20.02 1.62
C ASP A 13 0.26 -18.92 2.66
N LEU A 14 0.01 -17.69 2.25
CA LEU A 14 0.07 -16.51 3.10
C LEU A 14 -1.31 -15.96 3.46
N THR A 15 -2.37 -16.74 3.26
CA THR A 15 -3.73 -16.33 3.64
C THR A 15 -3.79 -15.94 5.12
N GLY A 16 -4.25 -14.72 5.42
CA GLY A 16 -4.31 -14.16 6.76
C GLY A 16 -2.96 -13.72 7.34
N HIS A 17 -1.89 -13.72 6.57
CA HIS A 17 -0.56 -13.24 6.94
C HIS A 17 -0.20 -11.93 6.24
N SER A 18 0.90 -11.30 6.68
CA SER A 18 1.46 -10.15 5.97
C SER A 18 2.05 -10.60 4.65
N HIS A 19 1.67 -9.94 3.57
CA HIS A 19 2.24 -10.19 2.26
C HIS A 19 2.21 -8.95 1.36
N TRP A 20 3.12 -8.94 0.42
CA TRP A 20 3.20 -7.97 -0.67
C TRP A 20 2.61 -8.60 -1.92
N TRP A 21 1.86 -7.83 -2.72
CA TRP A 21 1.09 -8.32 -3.86
C TRP A 21 0.12 -9.46 -3.47
N GLY A 22 -0.28 -10.28 -4.43
CA GLY A 22 -1.35 -11.27 -4.22
C GLY A 22 -2.72 -10.61 -4.11
N ALA A 23 -3.75 -11.39 -3.88
CA ALA A 23 -5.08 -10.89 -3.56
C ALA A 23 -5.16 -10.51 -2.07
N PRO A 24 -5.76 -9.35 -1.70
CA PRO A 24 -5.95 -9.02 -0.30
C PRO A 24 -6.93 -9.98 0.36
N ASP A 25 -6.60 -10.44 1.57
CA ASP A 25 -7.47 -11.30 2.38
C ASP A 25 -8.48 -10.43 3.14
N MET A 26 -9.63 -10.20 2.54
CA MET A 26 -10.62 -9.27 3.07
C MET A 26 -11.75 -9.99 3.82
N PRO A 27 -12.31 -9.36 4.88
CA PRO A 27 -13.51 -9.88 5.51
C PRO A 27 -14.72 -9.71 4.59
N GLU A 28 -15.67 -10.63 4.67
CA GLU A 28 -16.92 -10.55 3.92
C GLU A 28 -17.61 -9.19 4.15
N GLY A 29 -18.01 -8.56 3.05
CA GLY A 29 -18.71 -7.27 3.03
C GLY A 29 -17.80 -6.04 3.08
N MET A 30 -16.48 -6.19 3.16
CA MET A 30 -15.55 -5.07 2.97
C MET A 30 -15.44 -4.77 1.46
N ALA A 31 -15.74 -3.54 1.07
CA ALA A 31 -15.64 -3.10 -0.32
C ALA A 31 -14.17 -2.92 -0.73
N TYR A 32 -13.84 -3.34 -1.96
CA TYR A 32 -12.55 -3.05 -2.57
C TYR A 32 -12.47 -1.56 -2.95
N PRO A 33 -11.36 -0.87 -2.67
CA PRO A 33 -11.22 0.54 -3.00
C PRO A 33 -11.17 0.78 -4.50
N CYS A 34 -12.04 1.67 -4.99
CA CYS A 34 -12.09 2.10 -6.37
C CYS A 34 -12.17 3.63 -6.43
N ILE A 35 -11.78 4.18 -7.57
CA ILE A 35 -11.96 5.59 -7.92
C ILE A 35 -12.98 5.66 -9.05
N GLU A 36 -13.94 6.58 -8.94
CA GLU A 36 -14.88 6.87 -10.02
C GLU A 36 -14.15 7.63 -11.13
N VAL A 37 -14.04 7.01 -12.29
CA VAL A 37 -13.46 7.60 -13.50
C VAL A 37 -14.56 7.84 -14.55
N GLU A 38 -14.29 8.75 -15.49
CA GLU A 38 -15.22 9.10 -16.57
C GLU A 38 -14.65 8.57 -17.90
N ASP A 39 -15.46 7.84 -18.65
CA ASP A 39 -15.09 7.37 -19.98
C ASP A 39 -15.25 8.46 -21.06
N GLU A 40 -14.83 8.17 -22.30
CA GLU A 40 -14.90 9.11 -23.42
C GLU A 40 -16.32 9.55 -23.79
N ASP A 41 -17.32 8.77 -23.45
CA ASP A 41 -18.75 9.01 -23.69
C ASP A 41 -19.44 9.76 -22.53
N GLY A 42 -18.71 10.05 -21.43
CA GLY A 42 -19.21 10.70 -20.22
C GLY A 42 -19.90 9.74 -19.26
N GLY A 43 -19.76 8.43 -19.46
CA GLY A 43 -20.14 7.39 -18.50
C GLY A 43 -19.17 7.37 -17.32
N ARG A 44 -19.64 6.92 -16.16
CA ARG A 44 -18.82 6.76 -14.98
C ARG A 44 -18.77 5.31 -14.57
N TYR A 45 -17.58 4.86 -14.20
CA TYR A 45 -17.35 3.50 -13.69
C TYR A 45 -16.30 3.50 -12.58
N PRO A 46 -16.37 2.52 -11.65
CA PRO A 46 -15.38 2.38 -10.60
C PRO A 46 -14.13 1.68 -11.13
N GLU A 47 -12.99 2.37 -11.10
CA GLU A 47 -11.68 1.80 -11.41
C GLU A 47 -11.00 1.34 -10.12
N PRO A 48 -10.62 0.04 -9.99
CA PRO A 48 -10.01 -0.47 -8.77
C PRO A 48 -8.57 0.05 -8.61
N LEU A 49 -8.22 0.45 -7.38
CA LEU A 49 -6.83 0.76 -7.03
C LEU A 49 -5.97 -0.51 -7.04
N THR A 50 -4.69 -0.37 -7.43
CA THR A 50 -3.73 -1.47 -7.26
C THR A 50 -3.57 -1.81 -5.78
N PHE A 51 -3.81 -3.08 -5.42
CA PHE A 51 -3.45 -3.59 -4.11
C PHE A 51 -1.93 -3.73 -4.00
N VAL A 52 -1.35 -3.13 -2.97
CA VAL A 52 0.09 -3.12 -2.72
C VAL A 52 0.47 -4.21 -1.73
N CYS A 53 -0.08 -4.16 -0.53
CA CYS A 53 0.24 -5.13 0.51
C CYS A 53 -0.83 -5.15 1.60
N GLN A 54 -0.85 -6.25 2.35
CA GLN A 54 -1.51 -6.32 3.64
C GLN A 54 -0.50 -6.61 4.74
N ILE A 55 -0.74 -6.01 5.91
CA ILE A 55 0.11 -6.14 7.09
C ILE A 55 -0.74 -6.64 8.25
N ARG A 56 -0.45 -7.85 8.72
CA ARG A 56 -0.98 -8.34 9.98
C ARG A 56 -0.32 -7.58 11.11
N CYS A 57 -1.09 -6.81 11.84
CA CYS A 57 -0.56 -5.87 12.85
C CYS A 57 0.23 -6.57 13.96
N ALA A 58 -0.09 -7.82 14.27
CA ALA A 58 0.66 -8.63 15.24
C ALA A 58 2.12 -8.88 14.80
N ASP A 59 2.41 -8.96 13.48
CA ASP A 59 3.74 -9.26 12.95
C ASP A 59 4.72 -8.10 13.18
N ILE A 60 4.21 -6.87 13.32
CA ILE A 60 4.99 -5.65 13.53
C ILE A 60 4.93 -5.10 14.96
N ALA A 61 4.09 -5.66 15.83
CA ALA A 61 3.87 -5.17 17.20
C ALA A 61 5.17 -5.06 18.02
N GLY A 62 6.09 -6.01 17.86
CA GLY A 62 7.41 -5.98 18.52
C GLY A 62 8.36 -4.89 18.00
N LEU A 63 8.10 -4.35 16.81
CA LEU A 63 8.87 -3.28 16.18
C LEU A 63 8.23 -1.89 16.37
N ASP A 64 7.00 -1.82 16.90
CA ASP A 64 6.24 -0.60 17.19
C ASP A 64 5.95 -0.45 18.70
N PRO A 65 6.96 -0.26 19.57
CA PRO A 65 6.76 -0.14 21.02
C PRO A 65 5.96 1.10 21.43
N GLU A 66 5.82 2.09 20.54
CA GLU A 66 5.03 3.29 20.80
C GLU A 66 3.53 3.07 20.52
N GLY A 67 3.16 1.93 19.89
CA GLY A 67 1.79 1.59 19.55
C GLY A 67 1.15 2.58 18.58
N LEU A 68 1.92 3.10 17.62
CA LEU A 68 1.41 4.01 16.59
C LEU A 68 0.43 3.30 15.68
N LEU A 69 0.67 2.02 15.40
CA LEU A 69 -0.23 1.14 14.67
C LEU A 69 -1.04 0.25 15.64
N PRO A 70 -2.17 -0.30 15.20
CA PRO A 70 -2.82 -1.38 15.91
C PRO A 70 -1.85 -2.56 16.06
N HIS A 71 -1.94 -3.29 17.18
CA HIS A 71 -1.17 -4.54 17.40
C HIS A 71 -2.01 -5.79 17.14
N LYS A 72 -3.21 -5.61 16.57
CA LYS A 72 -4.16 -6.66 16.20
C LYS A 72 -4.86 -6.27 14.92
N GLY A 73 -5.34 -7.25 14.16
CA GLY A 73 -6.07 -7.06 12.92
C GLY A 73 -5.16 -6.89 11.70
N MET A 74 -5.74 -6.42 10.61
CA MET A 74 -5.10 -6.32 9.32
C MET A 74 -5.20 -4.89 8.76
N LEU A 75 -4.09 -4.37 8.25
CA LEU A 75 -4.01 -3.15 7.45
C LEU A 75 -3.82 -3.53 5.98
N TYR A 76 -4.51 -2.83 5.09
CA TYR A 76 -4.42 -3.01 3.64
C TYR A 76 -4.04 -1.69 2.99
N PHE A 77 -3.16 -1.74 2.01
CA PHE A 77 -2.67 -0.58 1.28
C PHE A 77 -2.98 -0.71 -0.21
N PHE A 78 -3.61 0.32 -0.77
CA PHE A 78 -3.97 0.39 -2.18
C PHE A 78 -3.53 1.75 -2.76
N ALA A 79 -2.96 1.75 -3.95
CA ALA A 79 -2.42 2.95 -4.57
C ALA A 79 -2.75 3.02 -6.07
N PRO A 80 -2.85 4.24 -6.66
CA PRO A 80 -3.02 4.44 -8.09
C PRO A 80 -1.66 4.38 -8.79
N ILE A 81 -1.07 3.19 -8.85
CA ILE A 81 0.31 2.98 -9.36
C ILE A 81 0.38 2.03 -10.56
N ASP A 82 -0.76 1.73 -11.20
CA ASP A 82 -0.86 0.80 -12.32
C ASP A 82 0.06 1.19 -13.47
N TYR A 83 0.08 2.48 -13.83
CA TYR A 83 0.97 3.04 -14.84
C TYR A 83 2.45 2.66 -14.59
N PHE A 84 2.90 2.77 -13.34
CA PHE A 84 4.28 2.45 -12.93
C PHE A 84 4.58 0.95 -12.86
N LEU A 85 3.55 0.13 -13.01
CA LEU A 85 3.63 -1.32 -13.10
C LEU A 85 3.45 -1.83 -14.54
N GLY A 86 3.39 -0.90 -15.51
CA GLY A 86 3.35 -1.18 -16.94
C GLY A 86 1.95 -1.19 -17.56
N ASP A 87 0.95 -0.70 -16.86
CA ASP A 87 -0.39 -0.49 -17.44
C ASP A 87 -0.51 0.96 -17.95
N ASP A 88 -0.04 1.18 -19.17
CA ASP A 88 -0.09 2.49 -19.84
C ASP A 88 -1.53 2.92 -20.18
N ALA A 89 -2.51 2.01 -20.07
CA ALA A 89 -3.91 2.28 -20.35
C ALA A 89 -4.71 2.61 -19.10
N SER A 90 -4.14 2.48 -17.91
CA SER A 90 -4.84 2.82 -16.65
C SER A 90 -5.33 4.26 -16.68
N PRO A 91 -6.61 4.51 -16.34
CA PRO A 91 -7.16 5.85 -16.25
C PRO A 91 -6.77 6.55 -14.94
N LEU A 92 -6.11 5.85 -14.01
CA LEU A 92 -5.70 6.39 -12.72
C LEU A 92 -4.39 7.18 -12.83
N ASP A 93 -4.35 8.31 -12.15
CA ASP A 93 -3.15 9.14 -12.00
C ASP A 93 -2.59 9.02 -10.58
N TYR A 94 -1.26 9.11 -10.44
CA TYR A 94 -0.60 9.04 -9.13
C TYR A 94 -1.00 10.14 -8.15
N HIS A 95 -1.68 11.18 -8.62
CA HIS A 95 -2.30 12.23 -7.79
C HIS A 95 -3.67 11.81 -7.23
N ASP A 96 -4.26 10.72 -7.74
CA ASP A 96 -5.45 10.16 -7.17
C ASP A 96 -5.21 9.67 -5.74
N SER A 97 -6.25 9.68 -4.93
CA SER A 97 -6.11 9.33 -3.51
C SER A 97 -5.88 7.84 -3.32
N PRO A 98 -4.82 7.44 -2.60
CA PRO A 98 -4.66 6.05 -2.17
C PRO A 98 -5.70 5.68 -1.12
N ALA A 99 -5.86 4.40 -0.85
CA ALA A 99 -6.70 3.92 0.22
C ALA A 99 -5.91 3.08 1.23
N VAL A 100 -6.19 3.31 2.50
CA VAL A 100 -5.75 2.43 3.59
C VAL A 100 -6.98 1.93 4.31
N LEU A 101 -7.16 0.62 4.37
CA LEU A 101 -8.25 -0.02 5.10
C LEU A 101 -7.70 -0.74 6.34
N TYR A 102 -8.56 -0.91 7.32
CA TYR A 102 -8.25 -1.63 8.54
C TYR A 102 -9.44 -2.48 8.99
N THR A 103 -9.13 -3.68 9.46
CA THR A 103 -10.09 -4.52 10.17
C THR A 103 -9.47 -5.11 11.44
N GLU A 104 -10.24 -5.20 12.52
CA GLU A 104 -9.80 -5.94 13.72
C GLU A 104 -9.94 -7.46 13.55
N ARG A 105 -10.65 -7.91 12.50
CA ARG A 105 -10.84 -9.33 12.23
C ARG A 105 -9.53 -9.94 11.73
N GLU A 106 -9.20 -11.10 12.27
CA GLU A 106 -8.08 -11.94 11.83
C GLU A 106 -8.56 -13.32 11.35
N GLU A 107 -9.84 -13.62 11.57
CA GLU A 107 -10.47 -14.87 11.18
C GLU A 107 -11.54 -14.63 10.10
N GLY A 108 -11.76 -15.64 9.26
CA GLY A 108 -12.74 -15.58 8.18
C GLY A 108 -12.36 -14.61 7.06
N LEU A 109 -11.09 -14.23 6.99
CA LEU A 109 -10.54 -13.49 5.86
C LEU A 109 -10.41 -14.43 4.65
N ARG A 110 -10.68 -13.91 3.47
CA ARG A 110 -10.58 -14.66 2.22
C ARG A 110 -9.92 -13.81 1.15
N PRO A 111 -9.10 -14.41 0.26
CA PRO A 111 -8.59 -13.71 -0.89
C PRO A 111 -9.73 -13.06 -1.69
N TYR A 112 -9.58 -11.79 -2.01
CA TYR A 112 -10.55 -11.06 -2.82
C TYR A 112 -10.46 -11.53 -4.26
N GLU A 113 -11.60 -11.76 -4.89
CA GLU A 113 -11.67 -12.17 -6.30
C GLU A 113 -11.90 -10.94 -7.18
N LEU A 114 -10.94 -10.63 -8.03
CA LEU A 114 -11.01 -9.59 -9.04
C LEU A 114 -10.29 -10.08 -10.29
N CYS A 115 -10.99 -10.07 -11.42
CA CYS A 115 -10.47 -10.53 -12.70
C CYS A 115 -10.53 -9.42 -13.74
N TRP A 116 -9.67 -9.51 -14.73
CA TRP A 116 -9.74 -8.64 -15.90
C TRP A 116 -11.11 -8.78 -16.58
N GLU A 117 -11.63 -7.66 -17.09
CA GLU A 117 -12.95 -7.62 -17.70
C GLU A 117 -13.07 -8.66 -18.82
N GLY A 118 -14.13 -9.49 -18.74
CA GLY A 118 -14.41 -10.54 -19.72
C GLY A 118 -13.50 -11.76 -19.66
N THR A 119 -12.70 -11.92 -18.59
CA THR A 119 -11.80 -13.06 -18.40
C THR A 119 -11.96 -13.70 -17.03
N ASP A 120 -11.34 -14.88 -16.83
CA ASP A 120 -11.16 -15.51 -15.51
C ASP A 120 -9.74 -15.26 -14.96
N GLU A 121 -8.95 -14.38 -15.60
CA GLU A 121 -7.58 -14.09 -15.21
C GLU A 121 -7.57 -13.04 -14.09
N SER A 122 -6.94 -13.39 -12.98
CA SER A 122 -6.81 -12.49 -11.81
C SER A 122 -5.99 -11.26 -12.15
N VAL A 123 -6.43 -10.10 -11.67
CA VAL A 123 -5.66 -8.84 -11.78
C VAL A 123 -4.46 -8.81 -10.84
N PHE A 124 -4.45 -9.69 -9.82
CA PHE A 124 -3.43 -9.67 -8.77
C PHE A 124 -2.11 -10.32 -9.23
N ARG A 125 -1.02 -9.68 -8.87
CA ARG A 125 0.34 -10.18 -9.08
C ARG A 125 0.63 -11.37 -8.16
N PRO A 126 1.66 -12.19 -8.45
CA PRO A 126 2.07 -13.26 -7.53
C PRO A 126 2.43 -12.72 -6.15
N VAL A 127 1.99 -13.42 -5.11
CA VAL A 127 2.24 -13.06 -3.71
C VAL A 127 3.73 -13.16 -3.34
N GLU A 128 4.22 -12.23 -2.53
CA GLU A 128 5.56 -12.28 -1.92
C GLU A 128 5.48 -12.20 -0.40
N GLU A 129 6.31 -12.99 0.28
CA GLU A 129 6.44 -12.95 1.74
C GLU A 129 7.12 -11.65 2.18
N MET A 130 6.55 -10.99 3.19
CA MET A 130 7.12 -9.80 3.81
C MET A 130 7.95 -10.17 5.04
N LEU A 131 9.12 -9.54 5.15
CA LEU A 131 9.99 -9.64 6.31
C LEU A 131 10.18 -8.25 6.90
N PHE A 132 9.99 -8.14 8.21
CA PHE A 132 10.06 -6.90 8.94
C PHE A 132 11.32 -6.84 9.80
N SER A 133 11.99 -5.70 9.79
CA SER A 133 13.15 -5.41 10.65
C SER A 133 13.14 -3.95 11.07
N ARG A 134 13.91 -3.61 12.11
CA ARG A 134 14.11 -2.21 12.45
C ARG A 134 14.91 -1.52 11.34
N ALA A 135 14.43 -0.40 10.84
CA ALA A 135 15.18 0.42 9.91
C ALA A 135 16.35 1.11 10.64
N GLU A 136 17.47 1.27 9.93
CA GLU A 136 18.68 1.95 10.48
C GLU A 136 18.44 3.45 10.66
N SER A 137 17.57 4.01 9.83
CA SER A 137 17.18 5.42 9.87
C SER A 137 15.68 5.56 9.63
N PRO A 138 15.00 6.54 10.27
CA PRO A 138 13.62 6.86 9.91
C PRO A 138 13.48 7.44 8.50
N ARG A 139 14.58 7.86 7.89
CA ARG A 139 14.71 8.39 6.52
C ARG A 139 15.55 7.44 5.67
N GLY A 140 15.23 6.15 5.71
CA GLY A 140 15.91 5.16 4.90
C GLY A 140 15.33 5.07 3.48
N ASP A 141 16.14 4.55 2.56
CA ASP A 141 15.70 4.05 1.26
C ASP A 141 14.98 2.70 1.38
N GLY A 142 14.36 2.26 0.30
CA GLY A 142 13.60 1.02 0.24
C GLY A 142 12.18 1.16 0.78
N HIS A 143 11.51 0.03 0.96
CA HIS A 143 10.16 -0.01 1.50
C HIS A 143 10.19 0.17 3.02
N ILE A 144 9.55 1.23 3.51
CA ILE A 144 9.59 1.64 4.92
C ILE A 144 8.16 1.87 5.44
N LEU A 145 7.85 1.27 6.59
CA LEU A 145 6.63 1.52 7.35
C LEU A 145 6.96 2.44 8.55
N LEU A 146 6.10 3.42 8.84
CA LEU A 146 6.25 4.38 9.95
C LEU A 146 7.55 5.20 9.91
N GLY A 147 7.98 5.62 8.72
CA GLY A 147 9.16 6.46 8.53
C GLY A 147 8.84 7.95 8.42
N GLU A 148 9.88 8.72 8.17
CA GLU A 148 9.80 10.05 7.58
C GLU A 148 10.08 9.91 6.07
N PRO A 149 9.42 10.66 5.19
CA PRO A 149 9.69 10.57 3.76
C PRO A 149 11.19 10.73 3.45
N TYR A 150 11.73 9.84 2.63
CA TYR A 150 13.16 9.85 2.27
C TYR A 150 13.53 11.15 1.55
N GLN A 151 12.73 11.53 0.55
CA GLN A 151 12.97 12.71 -0.27
C GLN A 151 12.61 14.00 0.47
N GLU A 152 13.50 15.00 0.37
CA GLU A 152 13.33 16.26 1.07
C GLU A 152 12.15 17.08 0.55
N GLU A 153 11.92 17.01 -0.75
CA GLU A 153 10.83 17.68 -1.46
C GLU A 153 9.47 17.28 -0.90
N VAL A 154 9.27 15.99 -0.66
CA VAL A 154 8.03 15.47 -0.03
C VAL A 154 7.89 15.97 1.41
N ARG A 155 8.99 16.03 2.19
CA ARG A 155 8.95 16.61 3.54
C ARG A 155 8.62 18.09 3.54
N GLN A 156 9.07 18.84 2.52
CA GLN A 156 8.77 20.26 2.37
C GLN A 156 7.32 20.50 1.92
N ALA A 157 6.81 19.67 1.02
CA ALA A 157 5.42 19.73 0.57
C ALA A 157 4.43 19.32 1.68
N HIS A 158 4.80 18.34 2.51
CA HIS A 158 3.95 17.78 3.58
C HIS A 158 4.58 17.94 4.98
N PRO A 159 4.78 19.17 5.47
CA PRO A 159 5.49 19.40 6.72
C PRO A 159 4.82 18.73 7.92
N GLY A 160 5.59 17.91 8.63
CA GLY A 160 5.14 17.20 9.83
C GLY A 160 4.28 15.96 9.57
N CYS A 161 4.11 15.52 8.34
CA CYS A 161 3.54 14.21 8.02
C CYS A 161 4.58 13.11 8.25
N LEU A 162 4.08 11.93 8.63
CA LEU A 162 4.82 10.67 8.61
C LEU A 162 4.55 9.95 7.29
N SER A 163 5.52 9.20 6.80
CA SER A 163 5.30 8.17 5.80
C SER A 163 4.76 6.93 6.51
N LEU A 164 3.46 6.70 6.39
CA LEU A 164 2.83 5.48 6.92
C LEU A 164 3.41 4.26 6.19
N LEU A 165 3.49 4.34 4.87
CA LEU A 165 4.20 3.39 4.01
C LEU A 165 4.93 4.18 2.92
N GLN A 166 6.18 3.86 2.69
CA GLN A 166 7.00 4.27 1.56
C GLN A 166 7.21 3.06 0.65
N ILE A 167 6.98 3.25 -0.63
CA ILE A 167 7.25 2.26 -1.67
C ILE A 167 8.41 2.78 -2.52
N ASP A 168 9.43 1.98 -2.64
CA ASP A 168 10.57 2.24 -3.54
C ASP A 168 10.41 1.46 -4.85
N GLU A 169 11.19 1.77 -5.83
CA GLU A 169 11.29 1.01 -7.07
C GLU A 169 11.75 -0.43 -6.81
N ASP A 170 11.27 -1.37 -7.61
CA ASP A 170 11.75 -2.75 -7.58
C ASP A 170 11.76 -3.36 -8.98
N ASP A 171 12.95 -3.64 -9.48
CA ASP A 171 13.16 -4.25 -10.80
C ASP A 171 12.47 -5.58 -10.99
N ARG A 172 12.30 -6.36 -9.91
CA ARG A 172 11.65 -7.67 -9.96
C ARG A 172 10.17 -7.56 -10.35
N TRP A 173 9.55 -6.42 -10.02
CA TRP A 173 8.14 -6.16 -10.32
C TRP A 173 7.95 -5.32 -11.57
N GLY A 174 9.05 -4.77 -12.12
CA GLY A 174 9.00 -3.75 -13.17
C GLY A 174 8.48 -2.42 -12.65
N LEU A 175 8.43 -2.25 -11.32
CA LEU A 175 7.96 -1.02 -10.69
C LEU A 175 9.00 0.08 -10.83
N ARG A 176 8.63 1.15 -11.53
CA ARG A 176 9.47 2.32 -11.77
C ARG A 176 8.67 3.59 -11.60
N PHE A 177 9.16 4.47 -10.76
CA PHE A 177 8.59 5.80 -10.55
C PHE A 177 9.41 6.86 -11.30
N TYR A 178 9.38 6.79 -12.64
CA TYR A 178 10.15 7.61 -13.58
C TYR A 178 11.68 7.45 -13.40
N ASP A 179 12.35 8.39 -12.74
CA ASP A 179 13.78 8.35 -12.45
C ASP A 179 14.01 8.47 -10.95
N CYS A 180 14.41 7.37 -10.34
CA CYS A 180 14.69 7.26 -8.90
C CYS A 180 13.57 7.80 -7.99
N GLY A 181 12.31 7.53 -8.36
CA GLY A 181 11.14 7.97 -7.60
C GLY A 181 10.74 7.05 -6.46
N MET A 182 9.87 7.55 -5.61
CA MET A 182 9.23 6.80 -4.53
C MET A 182 7.79 7.26 -4.36
N TYR A 183 6.90 6.34 -4.02
CA TYR A 183 5.53 6.63 -3.66
C TYR A 183 5.31 6.56 -2.15
N TYR A 184 4.53 7.49 -1.61
CA TYR A 184 4.30 7.65 -0.18
C TYR A 184 2.83 7.62 0.17
N PHE A 185 2.49 6.89 1.22
CA PHE A 185 1.25 7.04 1.96
C PHE A 185 1.52 7.96 3.15
N LEU A 186 1.08 9.19 3.08
CA LEU A 186 1.37 10.23 4.07
C LEU A 186 0.23 10.38 5.06
N ILE A 187 0.55 10.53 6.34
CA ILE A 187 -0.45 10.74 7.37
C ILE A 187 0.06 11.70 8.46
N ARG A 188 -0.82 12.54 8.96
CA ARG A 188 -0.47 13.38 10.11
C ARG A 188 -0.43 12.56 11.40
N PRO A 189 0.53 12.81 12.31
CA PRO A 189 0.65 12.07 13.57
C PRO A 189 -0.64 12.03 14.42
N ARG A 190 -1.42 13.11 14.40
CA ARG A 190 -2.72 13.17 15.10
C ARG A 190 -3.76 12.23 14.50
N ASP A 191 -3.76 12.09 13.17
CA ASP A 191 -4.71 11.26 12.44
C ASP A 191 -4.33 9.78 12.54
N LEU A 192 -3.02 9.48 12.52
CA LEU A 192 -2.48 8.15 12.80
C LEU A 192 -2.87 7.65 14.19
N ARG A 193 -2.64 8.46 15.25
CA ARG A 193 -3.04 8.11 16.63
C ARG A 193 -4.56 7.92 16.77
N ALA A 194 -5.34 8.65 15.98
CA ALA A 194 -6.80 8.54 15.95
C ALA A 194 -7.29 7.44 14.99
N ARG A 195 -6.36 6.70 14.32
CA ARG A 195 -6.67 5.64 13.35
C ARG A 195 -7.60 6.12 12.22
N ARG A 196 -7.40 7.35 11.77
CA ARG A 196 -8.18 7.96 10.70
C ARG A 196 -7.58 7.64 9.34
N TRP A 197 -7.68 6.38 8.94
CA TRP A 197 -7.07 5.87 7.71
C TRP A 197 -7.53 6.62 6.45
N GLY A 198 -8.78 7.08 6.40
CA GLY A 198 -9.29 7.93 5.31
C GLY A 198 -8.68 9.35 5.25
N ARG A 199 -7.64 9.64 6.07
CA ARG A 199 -6.85 10.87 6.02
C ARG A 199 -5.42 10.64 5.52
N VAL A 200 -5.18 9.46 4.99
CA VAL A 200 -3.94 9.18 4.26
C VAL A 200 -4.00 9.91 2.92
N GLU A 201 -2.93 10.60 2.60
CA GLU A 201 -2.72 11.29 1.33
C GLU A 201 -1.61 10.56 0.56
N GLY A 202 -1.70 10.50 -0.76
CA GLY A 202 -0.66 9.99 -1.63
C GLY A 202 0.22 11.12 -2.13
N ASP A 203 1.52 10.87 -2.26
CA ASP A 203 2.44 11.74 -2.99
C ASP A 203 3.58 10.91 -3.58
N MET A 204 4.14 11.40 -4.64
CA MET A 204 5.26 10.81 -5.32
C MET A 204 6.25 11.92 -5.72
N PHE A 205 7.51 11.64 -5.52
CA PHE A 205 8.57 12.49 -6.03
C PHE A 205 9.60 11.65 -6.81
N PHE A 206 10.08 12.22 -7.88
CA PHE A 206 11.09 11.64 -8.78
C PHE A 206 12.02 12.75 -9.29
N TYR A 207 13.23 12.38 -9.69
CA TYR A 207 14.24 13.32 -10.23
C TYR A 207 14.14 13.46 -11.74
#